data_dddea6a9e801bd7728c4f35f10ba4452
#
_entry.id   dddea6a9e801bd7728c4f35f10ba4452
#
_cell.length_a   1.000
_cell.length_b   1.000
_cell.length_c   1.000
_cell.angle_alpha   90.00
_cell.angle_beta   90.00
_cell.angle_gamma   90.00
#
_symmetry.space_group_name_H-M   'P 1'
#
loop_
_entity.id
_entity.type
_entity.pdbx_description
1 polymer ?
#
loop_
_entity_poly.entity_id
_entity_poly.type
_entity_poly.pdbx_seq_one_letter_code
_entity_poly.pdbx_strand_id
1 'polypeptide(L)'
;MRRTLAVGLATAVALSTPVASAQPGTFVWPLQPRPQVVAPFDRPEQNWLAGHRGVDLAAQEGQSVLAVADGTVVFAGSVAGKPVVSMDHPGGLRSTYEPVLASVAAGARVRRGTVLGSLTSGHESCSSTCLHWGIRRGRDYLDPTALVRASPIRLKPLDDKGR
;
A
#
# COMPACT_ATOMS: atom_id res chain seq x y z
N MET A 1 -6.84 15.20 -69.36
CA MET A 1 -5.96 15.16 -68.21
C MET A 1 -6.77 14.74 -67.00
N ARG A 2 -6.69 13.47 -66.57
CA ARG A 2 -7.38 13.00 -65.35
C ARG A 2 -6.34 12.88 -64.24
N ARG A 3 -6.51 13.63 -63.14
CA ARG A 3 -5.66 13.54 -61.91
C ARG A 3 -6.28 12.52 -60.96
N THR A 4 -5.58 11.42 -60.70
CA THR A 4 -5.91 10.45 -59.67
C THR A 4 -5.35 10.92 -58.33
N LEU A 5 -6.23 11.10 -57.35
CA LEU A 5 -5.86 11.38 -55.96
C LEU A 5 -5.72 10.02 -55.25
N ALA A 6 -4.52 9.74 -54.74
CA ALA A 6 -4.25 8.59 -53.89
C ALA A 6 -4.54 9.00 -52.42
N VAL A 7 -5.51 8.32 -51.80
CA VAL A 7 -5.81 8.45 -50.36
C VAL A 7 -4.97 7.46 -49.60
N GLY A 8 -3.99 7.93 -48.87
CA GLY A 8 -3.17 7.12 -47.99
C GLY A 8 -3.90 6.83 -46.66
N LEU A 9 -4.13 5.55 -46.40
CA LEU A 9 -4.71 5.07 -45.14
C LEU A 9 -3.62 4.96 -44.08
N ALA A 10 -3.61 5.84 -43.09
CA ALA A 10 -2.68 5.78 -41.94
C ALA A 10 -3.25 4.84 -40.89
N THR A 11 -2.67 3.69 -40.70
CA THR A 11 -2.97 2.75 -39.63
C THR A 11 -2.29 3.20 -38.34
N ALA A 12 -3.09 3.65 -37.35
CA ALA A 12 -2.60 3.96 -36.01
C ALA A 12 -2.45 2.64 -35.22
N VAL A 13 -1.20 2.28 -34.90
CA VAL A 13 -0.89 1.19 -33.96
C VAL A 13 -1.05 1.69 -32.54
N ALA A 14 -2.08 1.22 -31.86
CA ALA A 14 -2.27 1.48 -30.43
C ALA A 14 -1.26 0.65 -29.61
N LEU A 15 -0.27 1.31 -29.03
CA LEU A 15 0.63 0.71 -28.06
C LEU A 15 -0.10 0.51 -26.73
N SER A 16 -0.58 -0.71 -26.47
CA SER A 16 -1.10 -1.12 -25.17
C SER A 16 0.06 -1.29 -24.18
N THR A 17 0.16 -0.39 -23.20
CA THR A 17 1.09 -0.55 -22.07
C THR A 17 0.64 -1.70 -21.17
N PRO A 18 1.51 -2.65 -20.79
CA PRO A 18 1.13 -3.74 -19.89
C PRO A 18 0.81 -3.17 -18.51
N VAL A 19 -0.39 -3.46 -18.00
CA VAL A 19 -0.73 -3.21 -16.60
C VAL A 19 0.04 -4.22 -15.76
N ALA A 20 1.05 -3.74 -15.04
CA ALA A 20 1.83 -4.57 -14.12
C ALA A 20 0.91 -5.12 -13.01
N SER A 21 0.63 -6.43 -13.05
CA SER A 21 -0.06 -7.13 -11.98
C SER A 21 0.81 -7.12 -10.73
N ALA A 22 0.29 -6.60 -9.60
CA ALA A 22 0.99 -6.70 -8.33
C ALA A 22 1.10 -8.17 -7.91
N GLN A 23 2.32 -8.66 -7.84
CA GLN A 23 2.63 -10.01 -7.37
C GLN A 23 2.37 -10.09 -5.84
N PRO A 24 1.74 -11.19 -5.34
CA PRO A 24 1.69 -11.46 -3.89
C PRO A 24 3.12 -11.50 -3.32
N GLY A 25 3.35 -10.83 -2.19
CA GLY A 25 4.70 -10.74 -1.57
C GLY A 25 5.48 -9.46 -1.88
N THR A 26 4.84 -8.46 -2.47
CA THR A 26 5.48 -7.16 -2.80
C THR A 26 5.36 -6.12 -1.70
N PHE A 27 4.63 -6.40 -0.60
CA PHE A 27 4.48 -5.48 0.52
C PHE A 27 5.72 -5.49 1.41
N VAL A 28 6.13 -4.29 1.86
CA VAL A 28 7.21 -4.08 2.83
C VAL A 28 6.67 -3.39 4.08
N TRP A 29 7.46 -3.40 5.16
CA TRP A 29 7.12 -2.64 6.36
C TRP A 29 7.12 -1.14 6.07
N PRO A 30 6.13 -0.38 6.63
CA PRO A 30 6.05 1.07 6.44
C PRO A 30 7.11 1.85 7.21
N LEU A 31 7.85 1.19 8.11
CA LEU A 31 8.90 1.77 8.92
C LEU A 31 10.20 0.98 8.79
N GLN A 32 11.32 1.65 8.92
CA GLN A 32 12.64 1.02 8.98
C GLN A 32 13.45 1.60 10.16
N PRO A 33 14.20 0.74 10.87
CA PRO A 33 14.25 -0.72 10.74
C PRO A 33 12.88 -1.38 10.95
N ARG A 34 12.74 -2.69 10.70
CA ARG A 34 11.49 -3.43 10.93
C ARG A 34 10.95 -3.13 12.33
N PRO A 35 9.73 -2.60 12.44
CA PRO A 35 9.17 -2.18 13.73
C PRO A 35 8.66 -3.38 14.55
N GLN A 36 8.55 -3.18 15.86
CA GLN A 36 7.79 -4.05 16.74
C GLN A 36 6.29 -3.73 16.58
N VAL A 37 5.45 -4.76 16.51
CA VAL A 37 3.99 -4.63 16.61
C VAL A 37 3.64 -4.48 18.08
N VAL A 38 3.09 -3.33 18.47
CA VAL A 38 2.70 -3.02 19.87
C VAL A 38 1.21 -3.25 20.13
N ALA A 39 0.36 -3.16 19.07
CA ALA A 39 -1.03 -3.59 19.10
C ALA A 39 -1.34 -4.38 17.83
N PRO A 40 -1.78 -5.65 17.95
CA PRO A 40 -2.09 -6.49 16.80
C PRO A 40 -3.43 -6.11 16.15
N PHE A 41 -3.64 -6.60 14.93
CA PHE A 41 -4.92 -6.56 14.26
C PHE A 41 -5.96 -7.37 15.05
N ASP A 42 -7.12 -6.76 15.28
CA ASP A 42 -8.28 -7.40 15.90
C ASP A 42 -9.52 -7.13 15.02
N ARG A 43 -9.89 -8.15 14.24
CA ARG A 43 -10.97 -8.01 13.26
C ARG A 43 -12.31 -7.80 13.95
N PRO A 44 -12.99 -6.65 13.80
CA PRO A 44 -14.34 -6.49 14.31
C PRO A 44 -15.31 -7.44 13.58
N GLU A 45 -16.30 -7.98 14.29
CA GLU A 45 -17.34 -8.81 13.66
C GLU A 45 -18.08 -8.07 12.55
N GLN A 46 -18.28 -6.77 12.74
CA GLN A 46 -18.83 -5.86 11.74
C GLN A 46 -18.04 -4.55 11.75
N ASN A 47 -17.96 -3.88 10.60
CA ASN A 47 -17.09 -2.71 10.42
C ASN A 47 -17.37 -1.52 11.34
N TRP A 48 -18.53 -1.48 12.01
CA TRP A 48 -18.90 -0.42 12.97
C TRP A 48 -18.74 -0.84 14.44
N LEU A 49 -18.44 -2.10 14.72
CA LEU A 49 -18.18 -2.60 16.07
C LEU A 49 -16.76 -2.32 16.54
N ALA A 50 -16.52 -2.52 17.83
CA ALA A 50 -15.19 -2.42 18.43
C ALA A 50 -14.24 -3.45 17.80
N GLY A 51 -12.95 -3.10 17.74
CA GLY A 51 -11.88 -3.90 17.18
C GLY A 51 -10.75 -2.99 16.71
N HIS A 52 -9.64 -3.58 16.26
CA HIS A 52 -8.46 -2.87 15.74
C HIS A 52 -8.31 -3.13 14.25
N ARG A 53 -8.59 -2.12 13.40
CA ARG A 53 -8.67 -2.24 11.93
C ARG A 53 -7.33 -2.13 11.23
N GLY A 54 -6.24 -2.31 11.98
CA GLY A 54 -4.86 -2.26 11.53
C GLY A 54 -3.94 -2.86 12.59
N VAL A 55 -2.69 -2.50 12.53
CA VAL A 55 -1.69 -2.78 13.55
C VAL A 55 -1.04 -1.49 13.99
N ASP A 56 -0.67 -1.38 15.28
CA ASP A 56 0.13 -0.29 15.75
C ASP A 56 1.60 -0.74 15.84
N LEU A 57 2.46 0.06 15.27
CA LEU A 57 3.88 -0.20 15.10
C LEU A 57 4.68 0.78 15.96
N ALA A 58 5.54 0.26 16.84
CA ALA A 58 6.44 1.10 17.63
C ALA A 58 7.28 2.00 16.72
N ALA A 59 7.33 3.29 17.03
CA ALA A 59 7.99 4.28 16.19
C ALA A 59 8.44 5.49 17.02
N GLN A 60 9.14 6.41 16.38
CA GLN A 60 9.56 7.68 16.94
C GLN A 60 8.93 8.84 16.18
N GLU A 61 8.63 9.93 16.87
CA GLU A 61 8.20 11.17 16.26
C GLU A 61 9.24 11.66 15.24
N GLY A 62 8.78 12.14 14.08
CA GLY A 62 9.66 12.55 12.98
C GLY A 62 10.16 11.39 12.11
N GLN A 63 9.94 10.12 12.52
CA GLN A 63 10.36 8.97 11.71
C GLN A 63 9.67 8.95 10.35
N SER A 64 10.43 8.67 9.29
CA SER A 64 9.88 8.54 7.92
C SER A 64 8.95 7.35 7.80
N VAL A 65 7.76 7.58 7.21
CA VAL A 65 6.77 6.56 6.89
C VAL A 65 6.82 6.27 5.40
N LEU A 66 6.93 4.99 5.05
CA LEU A 66 7.19 4.51 3.69
C LEU A 66 5.94 3.88 3.06
N ALA A 67 5.79 4.04 1.76
CA ALA A 67 4.80 3.32 0.97
C ALA A 67 5.08 1.80 1.02
N VAL A 68 4.12 1.01 1.48
CA VAL A 68 4.26 -0.44 1.65
C VAL A 68 4.33 -1.21 0.33
N ALA A 69 3.79 -0.63 -0.75
CA ALA A 69 3.80 -1.17 -2.12
C ALA A 69 3.64 -0.02 -3.12
N ASP A 70 3.82 -0.31 -4.41
CA ASP A 70 3.48 0.63 -5.48
C ASP A 70 2.00 1.00 -5.41
N GLY A 71 1.64 2.24 -5.73
CA GLY A 71 0.25 2.69 -5.70
C GLY A 71 0.06 4.17 -5.98
N THR A 72 -1.16 4.62 -5.74
CA THR A 72 -1.56 6.02 -5.89
C THR A 72 -2.05 6.55 -4.54
N VAL A 73 -1.56 7.69 -4.12
CA VAL A 73 -2.07 8.40 -2.94
C VAL A 73 -3.50 8.87 -3.24
N VAL A 74 -4.47 8.41 -2.47
CA VAL A 74 -5.87 8.78 -2.65
C VAL A 74 -6.34 9.79 -1.62
N PHE A 75 -5.61 9.92 -0.51
CA PHE A 75 -5.86 10.90 0.52
C PHE A 75 -4.56 11.29 1.22
N ALA A 76 -4.37 12.58 1.46
CA ALA A 76 -3.32 13.15 2.28
C ALA A 76 -3.90 14.40 2.95
N GLY A 77 -4.20 14.31 4.26
CA GLY A 77 -4.92 15.37 4.96
C GLY A 77 -5.23 15.01 6.40
N SER A 78 -6.24 15.64 7.01
CA SER A 78 -6.66 15.41 8.39
C SER A 78 -8.03 14.73 8.44
N VAL A 79 -8.17 13.71 9.30
CA VAL A 79 -9.41 13.03 9.63
C VAL A 79 -9.60 13.11 11.15
N ALA A 80 -10.67 13.72 11.61
CA ALA A 80 -10.94 13.92 13.04
C ALA A 80 -9.75 14.54 13.81
N GLY A 81 -9.06 15.50 13.17
CA GLY A 81 -7.90 16.17 13.76
C GLY A 81 -6.57 15.43 13.65
N LYS A 82 -6.54 14.21 13.15
CA LYS A 82 -5.33 13.39 12.99
C LYS A 82 -4.83 13.42 11.54
N PRO A 83 -3.53 13.62 11.26
CA PRO A 83 -2.99 13.60 9.91
C PRO A 83 -2.94 12.16 9.40
N VAL A 84 -3.48 11.94 8.19
CA VAL A 84 -3.65 10.62 7.58
C VAL A 84 -3.18 10.63 6.13
N VAL A 85 -2.51 9.57 5.72
CA VAL A 85 -2.23 9.26 4.32
C VAL A 85 -2.91 7.93 3.97
N SER A 86 -3.60 7.87 2.82
CA SER A 86 -4.15 6.63 2.28
C SER A 86 -3.73 6.43 0.83
N MET A 87 -3.46 5.17 0.48
CA MET A 87 -3.02 4.78 -0.85
C MET A 87 -3.85 3.62 -1.40
N ASP A 88 -4.18 3.68 -2.68
CA ASP A 88 -4.70 2.54 -3.44
C ASP A 88 -3.56 1.78 -4.12
N HIS A 89 -3.62 0.46 -4.03
CA HIS A 89 -2.66 -0.47 -4.60
C HIS A 89 -3.33 -1.36 -5.65
N PRO A 90 -2.57 -1.94 -6.59
CA PRO A 90 -3.08 -2.97 -7.48
C PRO A 90 -3.76 -4.11 -6.71
N GLY A 91 -4.80 -4.71 -7.30
CA GLY A 91 -5.58 -5.78 -6.65
C GLY A 91 -6.64 -5.29 -5.65
N GLY A 92 -6.97 -3.98 -5.68
CA GLY A 92 -8.06 -3.40 -4.91
C GLY A 92 -7.77 -3.24 -3.42
N LEU A 93 -6.50 -3.29 -3.03
CA LEU A 93 -6.06 -3.03 -1.66
C LEU A 93 -5.91 -1.52 -1.42
N ARG A 94 -6.25 -1.08 -0.22
CA ARG A 94 -5.99 0.27 0.27
C ARG A 94 -5.23 0.20 1.58
N SER A 95 -4.09 0.91 1.66
CA SER A 95 -3.38 1.16 2.91
C SER A 95 -3.72 2.52 3.50
N THR A 96 -3.68 2.61 4.82
CA THR A 96 -3.87 3.85 5.58
C THR A 96 -2.80 3.94 6.66
N TYR A 97 -2.28 5.14 6.87
CA TYR A 97 -1.19 5.46 7.78
C TYR A 97 -1.59 6.65 8.65
N GLU A 98 -1.53 6.49 9.97
CA GLU A 98 -1.94 7.50 10.98
C GLU A 98 -1.06 7.38 12.23
N PRO A 99 -0.61 8.51 12.84
CA PRO A 99 -0.68 9.89 12.35
C PRO A 99 0.53 10.22 11.47
N VAL A 100 0.33 10.66 10.24
CA VAL A 100 1.41 10.96 9.28
C VAL A 100 1.22 12.33 8.66
N LEU A 101 2.16 13.24 8.94
CA LEU A 101 2.24 14.52 8.24
C LEU A 101 2.78 14.27 6.83
N ALA A 102 1.90 14.37 5.85
CA ALA A 102 2.19 14.00 4.46
C ALA A 102 3.23 14.92 3.81
N SER A 103 4.18 14.33 3.09
CA SER A 103 5.07 15.00 2.13
C SER A 103 4.67 14.73 0.67
N VAL A 104 3.58 14.00 0.48
CA VAL A 104 3.00 13.65 -0.83
C VAL A 104 1.60 14.22 -0.96
N ALA A 105 1.14 14.44 -2.19
CA ALA A 105 -0.21 14.94 -2.46
C ALA A 105 -1.14 13.82 -2.96
N ALA A 106 -2.45 13.97 -2.76
CA ALA A 106 -3.45 13.12 -3.39
C ALA A 106 -3.31 13.16 -4.92
N GLY A 107 -3.44 12.01 -5.58
CA GLY A 107 -3.19 11.81 -7.00
C GLY A 107 -1.75 11.39 -7.34
N ALA A 108 -0.78 11.55 -6.43
CA ALA A 108 0.60 11.16 -6.68
C ALA A 108 0.73 9.63 -6.83
N ARG A 109 1.43 9.19 -7.89
CA ARG A 109 1.87 7.80 -8.04
C ARG A 109 3.21 7.62 -7.35
N VAL A 110 3.30 6.66 -6.46
CA VAL A 110 4.52 6.39 -5.69
C VAL A 110 4.90 4.91 -5.79
N ARG A 111 6.20 4.65 -5.69
CA ARG A 111 6.73 3.29 -5.65
C ARG A 111 6.85 2.81 -4.21
N ARG A 112 6.86 1.52 -4.02
CA ARG A 112 7.21 0.87 -2.77
C ARG A 112 8.49 1.47 -2.18
N GLY A 113 8.46 1.78 -0.87
CA GLY A 113 9.59 2.38 -0.16
C GLY A 113 9.73 3.91 -0.33
N THR A 114 8.88 4.55 -1.14
CA THR A 114 8.85 6.03 -1.21
C THR A 114 8.40 6.60 0.12
N VAL A 115 9.06 7.66 0.59
CA VAL A 115 8.64 8.40 1.80
C VAL A 115 7.31 9.09 1.53
N LEU A 116 6.30 8.78 2.35
CA LEU A 116 4.95 9.38 2.31
C LEU A 116 4.85 10.63 3.18
N GLY A 117 5.67 10.70 4.21
CA GLY A 117 5.68 11.76 5.19
C GLY A 117 6.43 11.37 6.45
N SER A 118 6.24 12.14 7.52
CA SER A 118 6.83 11.90 8.83
C SER A 118 5.75 11.59 9.87
N LEU A 119 6.07 10.67 10.78
CA LEU A 119 5.21 10.33 11.89
C LEU A 119 5.10 11.52 12.85
N THR A 120 3.90 11.78 13.35
CA THR A 120 3.67 12.74 14.44
C THR A 120 3.18 12.00 15.69
N SER A 121 3.18 12.68 16.82
CA SER A 121 2.53 12.19 18.04
C SER A 121 1.00 12.23 17.91
N GLY A 122 0.27 11.50 18.76
CA GLY A 122 -1.19 11.61 18.91
C GLY A 122 -2.02 10.40 18.51
N HIS A 123 -1.46 9.20 18.46
CA HIS A 123 -2.27 7.98 18.38
C HIS A 123 -2.64 7.51 19.80
N GLU A 124 -3.95 7.55 20.12
CA GLU A 124 -4.46 7.40 21.49
C GLU A 124 -4.26 6.01 22.10
N SER A 125 -4.16 4.97 21.25
CA SER A 125 -3.99 3.57 21.71
C SER A 125 -2.57 3.23 22.15
N CYS A 126 -1.61 4.13 21.96
CA CYS A 126 -0.21 3.87 22.30
C CYS A 126 0.24 4.71 23.49
N SER A 127 0.90 4.07 24.46
CA SER A 127 1.56 4.75 25.58
C SER A 127 2.79 5.58 25.18
N SER A 128 3.32 5.33 23.97
CA SER A 128 4.39 6.05 23.31
C SER A 128 4.01 6.30 21.85
N THR A 129 4.83 7.03 21.10
CA THR A 129 4.60 7.28 19.68
C THR A 129 4.54 5.97 18.89
N CYS A 130 3.51 5.78 18.08
CA CYS A 130 3.35 4.63 17.20
C CYS A 130 2.69 5.03 15.88
N LEU A 131 2.87 4.19 14.85
CA LEU A 131 2.18 4.28 13.58
C LEU A 131 1.04 3.27 13.55
N HIS A 132 -0.19 3.72 13.43
CA HIS A 132 -1.30 2.88 13.01
C HIS A 132 -1.21 2.62 11.50
N TRP A 133 -1.16 1.35 11.13
CA TRP A 133 -1.12 0.92 9.74
C TRP A 133 -2.27 -0.04 9.45
N GLY A 134 -3.23 0.42 8.66
CA GLY A 134 -4.40 -0.35 8.24
C GLY A 134 -4.31 -0.81 6.79
N ILE A 135 -4.91 -1.97 6.50
CA ILE A 135 -5.12 -2.46 5.12
C ILE A 135 -6.58 -2.90 4.97
N ARG A 136 -7.19 -2.55 3.84
CA ARG A 136 -8.53 -3.05 3.49
C ARG A 136 -8.63 -3.43 2.01
N ARG A 137 -9.55 -4.34 1.69
CA ARG A 137 -10.00 -4.64 0.34
C ARG A 137 -11.50 -4.37 0.25
N GLY A 138 -11.89 -3.38 -0.54
CA GLY A 138 -13.27 -2.90 -0.52
C GLY A 138 -13.66 -2.42 0.89
N ARG A 139 -14.58 -3.14 1.54
CA ARG A 139 -15.05 -2.85 2.92
C ARG A 139 -14.38 -3.74 3.98
N ASP A 140 -13.63 -4.78 3.60
CA ASP A 140 -13.06 -5.75 4.51
C ASP A 140 -11.66 -5.33 4.98
N TYR A 141 -11.46 -5.25 6.30
CA TYR A 141 -10.16 -5.03 6.90
C TYR A 141 -9.36 -6.33 6.96
N LEU A 142 -8.06 -6.22 6.69
CA LEU A 142 -7.12 -7.34 6.62
C LEU A 142 -5.97 -7.10 7.59
N ASP A 143 -5.41 -8.19 8.14
CA ASP A 143 -4.18 -8.11 8.92
C ASP A 143 -3.01 -7.67 8.01
N PRO A 144 -2.46 -6.46 8.21
CA PRO A 144 -1.36 -5.97 7.39
C PRO A 144 -0.11 -6.84 7.48
N THR A 145 0.14 -7.48 8.63
CA THR A 145 1.34 -8.30 8.87
C THR A 145 1.36 -9.55 8.00
N ALA A 146 0.21 -10.07 7.60
CA ALA A 146 0.10 -11.20 6.69
C ALA A 146 0.68 -10.90 5.31
N LEU A 147 0.58 -9.63 4.84
CA LEU A 147 1.05 -9.22 3.51
C LEU A 147 2.58 -9.08 3.45
N VAL A 148 3.23 -8.69 4.54
CA VAL A 148 4.70 -8.58 4.62
C VAL A 148 5.38 -9.90 4.99
N ARG A 149 4.63 -10.89 5.52
CA ARG A 149 5.13 -12.24 5.83
C ARG A 149 5.01 -13.21 4.66
N ALA A 150 4.19 -12.89 3.65
CA ALA A 150 4.01 -13.73 2.47
C ALA A 150 5.31 -13.79 1.66
N SER A 151 6.18 -14.74 1.99
CA SER A 151 7.28 -15.11 1.13
C SER A 151 6.71 -15.80 -0.11
N PRO A 152 7.21 -15.49 -1.32
CA PRO A 152 6.77 -16.21 -2.52
C PRO A 152 7.09 -17.70 -2.35
N ILE A 153 6.06 -18.55 -2.50
CA ILE A 153 6.26 -20.00 -2.50
C ILE A 153 7.08 -20.33 -3.75
N ARG A 154 8.34 -20.67 -3.56
CA ARG A 154 9.19 -21.23 -4.61
C ARG A 154 8.98 -22.74 -4.60
N LEU A 155 8.28 -23.26 -5.59
CA LEU A 155 8.26 -24.69 -5.86
C LEU A 155 9.67 -25.07 -6.30
N LYS A 156 10.32 -25.96 -5.53
CA LYS A 156 11.56 -26.60 -6.00
C LYS A 156 11.19 -27.56 -7.13
N PRO A 157 11.98 -27.59 -8.23
CA PRO A 157 11.84 -28.66 -9.21
C PRO A 157 11.98 -30.00 -8.47
N LEU A 158 11.14 -30.96 -8.78
CA LEU A 158 11.36 -32.32 -8.35
C LEU A 158 12.60 -32.79 -9.10
N ASP A 159 13.71 -33.00 -8.37
CA ASP A 159 14.87 -33.64 -8.95
C ASP A 159 14.45 -35.08 -9.32
N ASP A 160 14.30 -35.34 -10.60
CA ASP A 160 14.09 -36.67 -11.15
C ASP A 160 15.40 -37.47 -11.01
N LYS A 161 15.73 -37.83 -9.77
CA LYS A 161 16.75 -38.84 -9.45
C LYS A 161 16.03 -40.12 -9.11
N GLY A 162 15.60 -40.82 -10.13
CA GLY A 162 15.01 -42.13 -9.92
C GLY A 162 15.00 -42.99 -11.17
N ARG A 163 16.17 -43.40 -11.67
CA ARG A 163 16.41 -44.75 -12.22
C ARG A 163 17.86 -44.93 -12.62
#